data_1d4819b961acf5ae97521293d69eabf4
#
_entry.id   1d4819b961acf5ae97521293d69eabf4
#
_cell.length_a   1.000
_cell.length_b   1.000
_cell.length_c   1.000
_cell.angle_alpha   90.00
_cell.angle_beta   90.00
_cell.angle_gamma   90.00
#
_symmetry.space_group_name_H-M   'P 1'
#
loop_
_entity.id
_entity.type
_entity.pdbx_description
1 polymer ?
#
loop_
_entity_poly.entity_id
_entity_poly.type
_entity_poly.pdbx_seq_one_letter_code
_entity_poly.pdbx_strand_id
1 'polypeptide(L)'
;MKSRFHIHILLTGILAAFLTMQAKAQDDVEYRAEIGGGAGMTTYYGDFSSGLFSNMQPAGAVVLRVTPNPHMAFRVSGMYTQLKGKATDVKTHYELIKDLNYSFETSLADLSITYEYNFWPYGTGKEYRGARRVAPFISIGLGATYASNKNRVWDMSSEGNAESNSKNVFTANVPVGIGVKYRIGDRLNLSLDWQMHFSLSDQLDGMKDPYGINSSGLFKNTDCYSTLMLALTYSFSAKCSTCHKE
;
A
#
# COMPACT_ATOMS: atom_id res chain seq x y z
N MET A 1 -23.73 2.45 -26.82
CA MET A 1 -24.45 3.28 -25.83
C MET A 1 -24.94 2.50 -24.60
N LYS A 2 -25.40 1.26 -24.68
CA LYS A 2 -25.90 0.47 -23.52
C LYS A 2 -24.86 0.18 -22.42
N SER A 3 -23.60 -0.03 -22.76
CA SER A 3 -22.54 -0.34 -21.76
C SER A 3 -22.26 0.80 -20.78
N ARG A 4 -22.26 2.05 -21.23
CA ARG A 4 -22.02 3.22 -20.36
C ARG A 4 -23.12 3.45 -19.35
N PHE A 5 -24.38 3.11 -19.72
CA PHE A 5 -25.54 3.27 -18.83
C PHE A 5 -25.48 2.31 -17.63
N HIS A 6 -25.01 1.06 -17.81
CA HIS A 6 -24.85 0.10 -16.72
C HIS A 6 -23.73 0.48 -15.75
N ILE A 7 -22.64 1.10 -16.24
CA ILE A 7 -21.56 1.56 -15.39
C ILE A 7 -22.02 2.71 -14.48
N HIS A 8 -22.81 3.64 -14.99
CA HIS A 8 -23.36 4.74 -14.16
C HIS A 8 -24.34 4.23 -13.11
N ILE A 9 -25.19 3.24 -13.42
CA ILE A 9 -26.10 2.63 -12.45
C ILE A 9 -25.31 1.89 -11.36
N LEU A 10 -24.26 1.18 -11.72
CA LEU A 10 -23.40 0.47 -10.77
C LEU A 10 -22.66 1.46 -9.86
N LEU A 11 -22.12 2.55 -10.43
CA LEU A 11 -21.43 3.59 -9.66
C LEU A 11 -22.37 4.33 -8.71
N THR A 12 -23.58 4.68 -9.17
CA THR A 12 -24.60 5.33 -8.32
C THR A 12 -25.12 4.38 -7.26
N GLY A 13 -25.25 3.08 -7.54
CA GLY A 13 -25.62 2.07 -6.56
C GLY A 13 -24.57 1.90 -5.46
N ILE A 14 -23.29 1.86 -5.82
CA ILE A 14 -22.17 1.81 -4.88
C ILE A 14 -22.12 3.10 -4.05
N LEU A 15 -22.25 4.27 -4.68
CA LEU A 15 -22.25 5.55 -3.98
C LEU A 15 -23.43 5.67 -3.02
N ALA A 16 -24.64 5.21 -3.43
CA ALA A 16 -25.82 5.19 -2.57
C ALA A 16 -25.66 4.21 -1.39
N ALA A 17 -25.06 3.05 -1.61
CA ALA A 17 -24.75 2.09 -0.53
C ALA A 17 -23.75 2.67 0.49
N PHE A 18 -22.78 3.47 0.05
CA PHE A 18 -21.88 4.21 0.94
C PHE A 18 -22.60 5.29 1.76
N LEU A 19 -23.58 5.98 1.17
CA LEU A 19 -24.33 7.05 1.84
C LEU A 19 -25.37 6.50 2.83
N THR A 20 -25.88 5.28 2.66
CA THR A 20 -26.84 4.66 3.57
C THR A 20 -26.23 3.97 4.77
N MET A 21 -24.89 3.86 4.86
CA MET A 21 -24.20 3.47 6.07
C MET A 21 -24.26 4.59 7.13
N GLN A 22 -25.46 5.00 7.52
CA GLN A 22 -25.65 5.85 8.69
C GLN A 22 -25.28 5.04 9.92
N ALA A 23 -24.12 5.33 10.45
CA ALA A 23 -23.64 4.82 11.70
C ALA A 23 -24.67 5.09 12.79
N LYS A 24 -25.24 4.04 13.36
CA LYS A 24 -25.95 4.15 14.63
C LYS A 24 -24.95 4.73 15.62
N ALA A 25 -25.24 5.93 16.13
CA ALA A 25 -24.39 6.76 16.98
C ALA A 25 -24.22 6.20 18.42
N GLN A 26 -24.04 4.90 18.57
CA GLN A 26 -24.14 4.28 19.88
C GLN A 26 -22.80 3.77 20.47
N ASP A 27 -21.72 3.75 19.69
CA ASP A 27 -20.41 3.30 20.17
C ASP A 27 -19.30 4.23 19.64
N ASP A 28 -19.14 5.36 20.31
CA ASP A 28 -18.10 6.31 19.95
C ASP A 28 -16.74 5.93 20.54
N VAL A 29 -15.73 5.92 19.70
CA VAL A 29 -14.34 5.72 20.06
C VAL A 29 -13.86 6.92 20.89
N GLU A 30 -13.25 6.70 22.07
CA GLU A 30 -12.77 7.76 22.95
C GLU A 30 -11.67 8.60 22.26
N TYR A 31 -10.68 7.93 21.66
CA TYR A 31 -9.60 8.58 20.91
C TYR A 31 -9.77 8.30 19.42
N ARG A 32 -9.95 9.36 18.64
CA ARG A 32 -10.26 9.26 17.20
C ARG A 32 -9.05 9.32 16.29
N ALA A 33 -7.95 9.89 16.75
CA ALA A 33 -6.76 10.06 15.94
C ALA A 33 -5.59 9.26 16.50
N GLU A 34 -4.82 8.66 15.62
CA GLU A 34 -3.60 7.92 15.93
C GLU A 34 -2.46 8.41 15.04
N ILE A 35 -1.28 8.55 15.61
CA ILE A 35 -0.05 8.84 14.89
C ILE A 35 1.02 7.84 15.30
N GLY A 36 1.84 7.42 14.38
CA GLY A 36 2.92 6.51 14.68
C GLY A 36 3.87 6.26 13.53
N GLY A 37 4.75 5.30 13.75
CA GLY A 37 5.73 4.85 12.78
C GLY A 37 5.68 3.34 12.61
N GLY A 38 6.13 2.88 11.47
CA GLY A 38 6.23 1.47 11.15
C GLY A 38 7.55 1.13 10.48
N ALA A 39 7.94 -0.11 10.65
CA ALA A 39 9.05 -0.74 9.94
C ALA A 39 8.58 -2.05 9.32
N GLY A 40 9.13 -2.38 8.18
CA GLY A 40 8.69 -3.57 7.46
C GLY A 40 9.59 -3.94 6.30
N MET A 41 9.04 -4.69 5.39
CA MET A 41 9.72 -5.16 4.19
C MET A 41 8.86 -4.93 2.97
N THR A 42 9.52 -4.59 1.86
CA THR A 42 8.88 -4.41 0.56
C THR A 42 9.48 -5.37 -0.45
N THR A 43 8.64 -5.91 -1.31
CA THR A 43 9.03 -6.79 -2.41
C THR A 43 8.47 -6.26 -3.72
N TYR A 44 9.30 -6.22 -4.74
CA TYR A 44 8.87 -5.94 -6.11
C TYR A 44 8.16 -7.16 -6.70
N TYR A 45 7.06 -6.93 -7.41
CA TYR A 45 6.31 -7.94 -8.14
C TYR A 45 5.98 -7.43 -9.54
N GLY A 46 6.76 -7.84 -10.52
CA GLY A 46 6.66 -7.44 -11.92
C GLY A 46 7.56 -8.30 -12.79
N ASP A 47 7.99 -7.78 -13.92
CA ASP A 47 8.70 -8.51 -14.96
C ASP A 47 10.02 -9.16 -14.52
N PHE A 48 10.67 -8.61 -13.48
CA PHE A 48 11.95 -9.08 -12.93
C PHE A 48 11.82 -9.69 -11.54
N SER A 49 10.70 -10.34 -11.22
CA SER A 49 10.48 -10.99 -9.94
C SER A 49 10.11 -12.47 -10.07
N SER A 50 10.65 -13.31 -9.20
CA SER A 50 10.32 -14.75 -9.14
C SER A 50 9.18 -15.08 -8.17
N GLY A 51 8.66 -14.13 -7.38
CA GLY A 51 7.58 -14.37 -6.42
C GLY A 51 7.36 -13.24 -5.43
N LEU A 52 6.25 -13.34 -4.68
CA LEU A 52 5.76 -12.34 -3.73
C LEU A 52 6.72 -12.00 -2.58
N PHE A 53 7.67 -12.85 -2.28
CA PHE A 53 8.63 -12.69 -1.17
C PHE A 53 10.09 -12.75 -1.64
N SER A 54 10.34 -12.46 -2.91
CA SER A 54 11.67 -12.44 -3.51
C SER A 54 12.30 -11.06 -3.33
N ASN A 55 13.60 -11.01 -3.01
CA ASN A 55 14.38 -9.76 -2.88
C ASN A 55 13.79 -8.72 -1.90
N MET A 56 13.34 -9.16 -0.72
CA MET A 56 12.78 -8.26 0.29
C MET A 56 13.76 -7.16 0.68
N GLN A 57 13.29 -5.92 0.65
CA GLN A 57 14.03 -4.73 1.04
C GLN A 57 13.39 -4.07 2.26
N PRO A 58 14.17 -3.46 3.15
CA PRO A 58 13.63 -2.78 4.32
C PRO A 58 12.78 -1.57 3.92
N ALA A 59 11.70 -1.34 4.67
CA ALA A 59 10.80 -0.21 4.51
C ALA A 59 10.54 0.46 5.84
N GLY A 60 10.44 1.80 5.81
CA GLY A 60 10.00 2.61 6.94
C GLY A 60 8.78 3.45 6.57
N ALA A 61 7.85 3.62 7.50
CA ALA A 61 6.65 4.41 7.26
C ALA A 61 6.26 5.27 8.46
N VAL A 62 5.60 6.39 8.16
CA VAL A 62 4.85 7.20 9.12
C VAL A 62 3.37 7.02 8.83
N VAL A 63 2.56 6.86 9.87
CA VAL A 63 1.14 6.57 9.78
C VAL A 63 0.35 7.56 10.60
N LEU A 64 -0.64 8.17 9.99
CA LEU A 64 -1.71 8.93 10.62
C LEU A 64 -3.03 8.23 10.34
N ARG A 65 -3.78 7.90 11.38
CA ARG A 65 -5.07 7.22 11.26
C ARG A 65 -6.15 8.00 11.99
N VAL A 66 -7.31 8.14 11.37
CA VAL A 66 -8.51 8.72 11.98
C VAL A 66 -9.62 7.66 11.94
N THR A 67 -10.20 7.38 13.10
CA THR A 67 -11.22 6.35 13.32
C THR A 67 -12.55 7.02 13.69
N PRO A 68 -13.40 7.38 12.71
CA PRO A 68 -14.69 8.03 12.98
C PRO A 68 -15.66 7.14 13.74
N ASN A 69 -15.61 5.83 13.50
CA ASN A 69 -16.36 4.82 14.22
C ASN A 69 -15.56 3.53 14.37
N PRO A 70 -15.98 2.57 15.24
CA PRO A 70 -15.23 1.35 15.52
C PRO A 70 -14.94 0.44 14.31
N HIS A 71 -15.78 0.51 13.28
CA HIS A 71 -15.63 -0.33 12.08
C HIS A 71 -14.93 0.36 10.91
N MET A 72 -14.70 1.68 10.99
CA MET A 72 -14.17 2.47 9.88
C MET A 72 -13.00 3.33 10.30
N ALA A 73 -11.94 3.32 9.52
CA ALA A 73 -10.82 4.23 9.70
C ALA A 73 -10.31 4.74 8.35
N PHE A 74 -9.75 5.93 8.38
CA PHE A 74 -8.99 6.51 7.27
C PHE A 74 -7.54 6.62 7.71
N ARG A 75 -6.65 6.10 6.88
CA ARG A 75 -5.21 6.15 7.14
C ARG A 75 -4.50 6.92 6.04
N VAL A 76 -3.63 7.84 6.44
CA VAL A 76 -2.63 8.47 5.59
C VAL A 76 -1.29 7.86 5.98
N SER A 77 -0.56 7.34 5.01
CA SER A 77 0.77 6.76 5.23
C SER A 77 1.79 7.31 4.25
N GLY A 78 2.94 7.74 4.77
CA GLY A 78 4.12 8.06 3.99
C GLY A 78 5.16 6.98 4.21
N MET A 79 5.64 6.33 3.15
CA MET A 79 6.58 5.23 3.20
C MET A 79 7.82 5.53 2.35
N TYR A 80 8.97 5.06 2.83
CA TYR A 80 10.20 5.04 2.06
C TYR A 80 10.80 3.64 2.06
N THR A 81 11.19 3.16 0.88
CA THR A 81 11.78 1.84 0.68
C THR A 81 12.68 1.81 -0.54
N GLN A 82 13.30 0.66 -0.77
CA GLN A 82 14.04 0.35 -1.99
C GLN A 82 13.43 -0.89 -2.64
N LEU A 83 13.43 -0.92 -3.96
CA LEU A 83 13.08 -2.09 -4.74
C LEU A 83 14.33 -2.56 -5.49
N LYS A 84 14.54 -3.88 -5.55
CA LYS A 84 15.66 -4.49 -6.29
C LYS A 84 15.15 -5.69 -7.07
N GLY A 85 15.66 -5.83 -8.29
CA GLY A 85 15.39 -6.98 -9.14
C GLY A 85 16.57 -7.27 -10.06
N LYS A 86 16.68 -8.53 -10.48
CA LYS A 86 17.67 -8.99 -11.44
C LYS A 86 17.00 -9.86 -12.48
N ALA A 87 17.43 -9.74 -13.74
CA ALA A 87 16.92 -10.59 -14.83
C ALA A 87 17.18 -12.09 -14.58
N THR A 88 18.26 -12.43 -13.86
CA THR A 88 18.59 -13.81 -13.47
C THR A 88 17.61 -14.45 -12.50
N ASP A 89 16.80 -13.64 -11.77
CA ASP A 89 15.88 -14.12 -10.76
C ASP A 89 14.53 -14.56 -11.37
N VAL A 90 14.33 -14.30 -12.66
CA VAL A 90 13.07 -14.59 -13.36
C VAL A 90 13.03 -16.06 -13.78
N LYS A 91 12.01 -16.79 -13.34
CA LYS A 91 11.69 -18.15 -13.81
C LYS A 91 10.84 -18.08 -15.08
N THR A 92 11.35 -17.49 -16.15
CA THR A 92 10.64 -17.43 -17.43
C THR A 92 11.17 -18.45 -18.44
N HIS A 93 10.29 -18.88 -19.35
CA HIS A 93 10.64 -19.71 -20.49
C HIS A 93 11.20 -18.88 -21.68
N TYR A 94 11.22 -17.54 -21.57
CA TYR A 94 11.76 -16.65 -22.59
C TYR A 94 13.26 -16.51 -22.40
N GLU A 95 14.03 -17.20 -23.24
CA GLU A 95 15.51 -17.24 -23.21
C GLU A 95 16.15 -15.86 -23.43
N LEU A 96 15.50 -14.99 -24.23
CA LEU A 96 15.98 -13.63 -24.53
C LEU A 96 16.23 -12.74 -23.29
N ILE A 97 15.57 -13.00 -22.16
CA ILE A 97 15.67 -12.18 -20.95
C ILE A 97 16.71 -12.74 -19.99
N LYS A 98 16.94 -14.06 -20.00
CA LYS A 98 18.01 -14.67 -19.18
C LYS A 98 19.40 -14.21 -19.57
N ASP A 99 19.59 -13.85 -20.85
CA ASP A 99 20.89 -13.38 -21.38
C ASP A 99 21.11 -11.88 -21.16
N LEU A 100 20.06 -11.14 -20.73
CA LEU A 100 20.17 -9.75 -20.33
C LEU A 100 20.73 -9.70 -18.90
N ASN A 101 22.00 -9.34 -18.75
CA ASN A 101 22.61 -8.99 -17.44
C ASN A 101 22.05 -7.67 -16.92
N TYR A 102 20.73 -7.63 -16.70
CA TYR A 102 20.03 -6.46 -16.21
C TYR A 102 19.80 -6.54 -14.70
N SER A 103 20.14 -5.48 -14.00
CA SER A 103 19.76 -5.30 -12.60
C SER A 103 19.30 -3.88 -12.36
N PHE A 104 18.26 -3.72 -11.57
CA PHE A 104 17.77 -2.41 -11.17
C PHE A 104 17.76 -2.26 -9.65
N GLU A 105 17.96 -1.02 -9.22
CA GLU A 105 17.77 -0.57 -7.85
C GLU A 105 16.96 0.72 -7.88
N THR A 106 15.76 0.68 -7.33
CA THR A 106 14.82 1.80 -7.31
C THR A 106 14.60 2.24 -5.89
N SER A 107 14.92 3.51 -5.58
CA SER A 107 14.49 4.15 -4.33
C SER A 107 13.07 4.65 -4.51
N LEU A 108 12.18 4.28 -3.60
CA LEU A 108 10.74 4.53 -3.71
C LEU A 108 10.25 5.30 -2.49
N ALA A 109 9.54 6.40 -2.74
CA ALA A 109 8.76 7.12 -1.76
C ALA A 109 7.28 7.04 -2.14
N ASP A 110 6.44 6.62 -1.23
CA ASP A 110 4.99 6.48 -1.43
C ASP A 110 4.22 7.32 -0.42
N LEU A 111 3.19 7.98 -0.89
CA LEU A 111 2.19 8.66 -0.06
C LEU A 111 0.83 8.11 -0.43
N SER A 112 0.12 7.51 0.52
CA SER A 112 -1.16 6.88 0.27
C SER A 112 -2.22 7.26 1.30
N ILE A 113 -3.48 7.30 0.84
CA ILE A 113 -4.67 7.48 1.66
C ILE A 113 -5.51 6.23 1.48
N THR A 114 -5.74 5.50 2.58
CA THR A 114 -6.48 4.24 2.57
C THR A 114 -7.69 4.31 3.51
N TYR A 115 -8.78 3.74 3.03
CA TYR A 115 -9.94 3.41 3.84
C TYR A 115 -9.73 2.01 4.43
N GLU A 116 -9.96 1.85 5.74
CA GLU A 116 -9.85 0.58 6.48
C GLU A 116 -11.21 0.19 7.03
N TYR A 117 -11.63 -1.04 6.76
CA TYR A 117 -12.82 -1.64 7.37
C TYR A 117 -12.42 -2.68 8.41
N ASN A 118 -12.74 -2.43 9.68
CA ASN A 118 -12.49 -3.34 10.78
C ASN A 118 -13.66 -4.34 10.90
N PHE A 119 -13.36 -5.64 10.80
CA PHE A 119 -14.39 -6.70 10.96
C PHE A 119 -14.94 -6.76 12.39
N TRP A 120 -14.11 -6.44 13.37
CA TRP A 120 -14.52 -6.34 14.77
C TRP A 120 -14.41 -4.89 15.23
N PRO A 121 -15.31 -4.47 16.17
CA PRO A 121 -15.26 -3.13 16.71
C PRO A 121 -13.90 -2.83 17.32
N TYR A 122 -13.22 -1.81 16.82
CA TYR A 122 -11.91 -1.38 17.25
C TYR A 122 -11.98 0.05 17.78
N GLY A 123 -11.38 0.27 18.93
CA GLY A 123 -11.31 1.59 19.52
C GLY A 123 -10.35 1.61 20.70
N THR A 124 -9.85 2.78 21.00
CA THR A 124 -8.93 3.04 22.10
C THR A 124 -9.60 3.89 23.18
N GLY A 125 -9.21 3.68 24.44
CA GLY A 125 -9.76 4.34 25.61
C GLY A 125 -10.20 3.35 26.70
N LYS A 126 -10.33 3.86 27.93
CA LYS A 126 -10.71 3.04 29.09
C LYS A 126 -12.21 2.73 29.14
N GLU A 127 -13.02 3.63 28.62
CA GLU A 127 -14.49 3.58 28.77
C GLU A 127 -15.19 2.84 27.64
N TYR A 128 -14.50 2.55 26.54
CA TYR A 128 -15.09 1.84 25.41
C TYR A 128 -15.21 0.34 25.70
N ARG A 129 -16.34 -0.06 26.25
CA ARG A 129 -16.61 -1.47 26.67
C ARG A 129 -16.84 -2.44 25.52
N GLY A 130 -17.16 -1.96 24.31
CA GLY A 130 -17.46 -2.79 23.12
C GLY A 130 -16.24 -3.13 22.27
N ALA A 131 -15.10 -2.46 22.42
CA ALA A 131 -13.93 -2.66 21.60
C ALA A 131 -13.21 -3.95 21.93
N ARG A 132 -12.91 -4.71 20.88
CA ARG A 132 -12.01 -5.86 21.00
C ARG A 132 -10.55 -5.42 20.98
N ARG A 133 -9.69 -6.17 21.69
CA ARG A 133 -8.24 -5.90 21.68
C ARG A 133 -7.60 -6.19 20.31
N VAL A 134 -8.19 -7.12 19.57
CA VAL A 134 -7.74 -7.53 18.23
C VAL A 134 -8.82 -7.19 17.23
N ALA A 135 -8.46 -6.59 16.12
CA ALA A 135 -9.38 -6.31 15.02
C ALA A 135 -8.71 -6.58 13.67
N PRO A 136 -9.12 -7.64 12.97
CA PRO A 136 -8.76 -7.81 11.57
C PRO A 136 -9.41 -6.72 10.73
N PHE A 137 -8.72 -6.29 9.68
CA PHE A 137 -9.22 -5.28 8.76
C PHE A 137 -8.80 -5.55 7.33
N ILE A 138 -9.56 -4.99 6.41
CA ILE A 138 -9.19 -4.85 5.00
C ILE A 138 -9.00 -3.37 4.69
N SER A 139 -8.17 -3.07 3.72
CA SER A 139 -7.91 -1.70 3.30
C SER A 139 -7.88 -1.57 1.78
N ILE A 140 -8.36 -0.43 1.30
CA ILE A 140 -8.28 -0.01 -0.10
C ILE A 140 -8.07 1.50 -0.14
N GLY A 141 -7.32 1.99 -1.14
CA GLY A 141 -7.05 3.41 -1.19
C GLY A 141 -6.48 3.89 -2.51
N LEU A 142 -5.97 5.10 -2.48
CA LEU A 142 -5.25 5.75 -3.56
C LEU A 142 -3.93 6.27 -3.03
N GLY A 143 -2.89 6.17 -3.84
CA GLY A 143 -1.56 6.64 -3.50
C GLY A 143 -0.84 7.24 -4.69
N ALA A 144 0.26 7.89 -4.38
CA ALA A 144 1.21 8.44 -5.33
C ALA A 144 2.60 7.95 -4.97
N THR A 145 3.27 7.35 -5.94
CA THR A 145 4.61 6.79 -5.81
C THR A 145 5.60 7.62 -6.61
N TYR A 146 6.67 8.02 -5.96
CA TYR A 146 7.85 8.58 -6.60
C TYR A 146 8.97 7.55 -6.57
N ALA A 147 9.43 7.14 -7.74
CA ALA A 147 10.47 6.15 -7.93
C ALA A 147 11.70 6.79 -8.60
N SER A 148 12.87 6.63 -8.00
CA SER A 148 14.15 7.03 -8.57
C SER A 148 14.94 5.79 -8.93
N ASN A 149 14.99 5.49 -10.23
CA ASN A 149 15.60 4.27 -10.76
C ASN A 149 17.08 4.48 -11.03
N LYS A 150 17.89 3.52 -10.62
CA LYS A 150 19.29 3.36 -11.02
C LYS A 150 19.43 2.02 -11.72
N ASN A 151 19.45 2.05 -13.04
CA ASN A 151 19.56 0.84 -13.84
C ASN A 151 21.03 0.56 -14.18
N ARG A 152 21.45 -0.67 -14.09
CA ARG A 152 22.76 -1.15 -14.55
C ARG A 152 22.54 -2.21 -15.62
N VAL A 153 22.89 -1.87 -16.84
CA VAL A 153 22.96 -2.84 -17.96
C VAL A 153 24.42 -3.27 -18.07
N TRP A 154 24.69 -4.55 -17.90
CA TRP A 154 26.00 -5.11 -18.17
C TRP A 154 26.03 -5.54 -19.62
N ASP A 155 26.63 -4.74 -20.48
CA ASP A 155 26.89 -5.14 -21.86
C ASP A 155 28.16 -6.01 -21.89
N MET A 156 28.00 -7.29 -22.27
CA MET A 156 29.13 -8.21 -22.41
C MET A 156 30.01 -7.91 -23.63
N SER A 157 29.62 -6.97 -24.49
CA SER A 157 30.33 -6.63 -25.73
C SER A 157 31.35 -5.49 -25.60
N SER A 158 31.34 -4.77 -24.49
CA SER A 158 32.26 -3.65 -24.25
C SER A 158 32.89 -3.77 -22.86
N GLU A 159 34.22 -3.82 -22.84
CA GLU A 159 35.03 -3.87 -21.63
C GLU A 159 34.58 -2.88 -20.54
N GLY A 160 33.81 -3.35 -19.58
CA GLY A 160 33.77 -2.80 -18.23
C GLY A 160 32.95 -1.53 -18.00
N ASN A 161 32.22 -0.99 -18.95
CA ASN A 161 31.40 0.22 -18.73
C ASN A 161 29.92 -0.13 -18.56
N ALA A 162 29.48 -0.21 -17.30
CA ALA A 162 28.04 -0.25 -16.99
C ALA A 162 27.44 1.13 -17.27
N GLU A 163 26.63 1.27 -18.31
CA GLU A 163 25.81 2.47 -18.49
C GLU A 163 24.78 2.54 -17.37
N SER A 164 24.98 3.51 -16.49
CA SER A 164 24.02 3.84 -15.42
C SER A 164 23.06 4.89 -15.95
N ASN A 165 21.87 4.47 -16.31
CA ASN A 165 20.82 5.41 -16.70
C ASN A 165 19.91 5.68 -15.49
N SER A 166 19.79 6.92 -15.08
CA SER A 166 18.94 7.33 -13.95
C SER A 166 17.66 7.98 -14.50
N LYS A 167 16.53 7.42 -14.18
CA LYS A 167 15.22 7.97 -14.57
C LYS A 167 14.31 8.05 -13.36
N ASN A 168 13.70 9.21 -13.17
CA ASN A 168 12.69 9.41 -12.13
C ASN A 168 11.29 9.20 -12.71
N VAL A 169 10.46 8.47 -11.99
CA VAL A 169 9.08 8.17 -12.38
C VAL A 169 8.15 8.59 -11.25
N PHE A 170 7.11 9.31 -11.61
CA PHE A 170 6.01 9.64 -10.69
C PHE A 170 4.74 8.96 -11.22
N THR A 171 4.08 8.18 -10.37
CA THR A 171 2.90 7.42 -10.77
C THR A 171 1.88 7.36 -9.64
N ALA A 172 0.60 7.25 -10.00
CA ALA A 172 -0.45 6.90 -9.05
C ALA A 172 -0.46 5.38 -8.81
N ASN A 173 -0.90 4.98 -7.63
CA ASN A 173 -1.10 3.58 -7.29
C ASN A 173 -2.42 3.36 -6.54
N VAL A 174 -2.87 2.12 -6.52
CA VAL A 174 -4.04 1.65 -5.76
C VAL A 174 -3.56 0.62 -4.74
N PRO A 175 -3.37 1.01 -3.46
CA PRO A 175 -3.08 0.08 -2.39
C PRO A 175 -4.32 -0.71 -2.00
N VAL A 176 -4.18 -2.02 -1.91
CA VAL A 176 -5.18 -2.96 -1.39
C VAL A 176 -4.49 -3.85 -0.37
N GLY A 177 -5.08 -4.04 0.81
CA GLY A 177 -4.41 -4.80 1.86
C GLY A 177 -5.34 -5.44 2.86
N ILE A 178 -4.71 -6.27 3.66
CA ILE A 178 -5.31 -6.93 4.82
C ILE A 178 -4.37 -6.76 6.02
N GLY A 179 -4.93 -6.75 7.20
CA GLY A 179 -4.10 -6.63 8.40
C GLY A 179 -4.85 -6.93 9.68
N VAL A 180 -4.11 -6.81 10.77
CA VAL A 180 -4.63 -6.98 12.12
C VAL A 180 -4.13 -5.85 12.99
N LYS A 181 -5.03 -5.23 13.75
CA LYS A 181 -4.74 -4.26 14.79
C LYS A 181 -4.78 -4.92 16.15
N TYR A 182 -3.85 -4.58 17.00
CA TYR A 182 -3.78 -5.02 18.38
C TYR A 182 -3.63 -3.85 19.32
N ARG A 183 -4.55 -3.70 20.29
CA ARG A 183 -4.48 -2.68 21.32
C ARG A 183 -3.60 -3.17 22.48
N ILE A 184 -2.42 -2.57 22.64
CA ILE A 184 -1.48 -2.90 23.72
C ILE A 184 -1.97 -2.27 25.04
N GLY A 185 -2.43 -1.03 24.99
CA GLY A 185 -2.87 -0.26 26.15
C GLY A 185 -3.99 0.70 25.80
N ASP A 186 -4.22 1.68 26.70
CA ASP A 186 -5.30 2.66 26.51
C ASP A 186 -5.07 3.57 25.30
N ARG A 187 -3.82 3.84 24.95
CA ARG A 187 -3.44 4.75 23.85
C ARG A 187 -2.43 4.17 22.89
N LEU A 188 -1.87 3.00 23.19
CA LEU A 188 -0.82 2.39 22.38
C LEU A 188 -1.36 1.22 21.58
N ASN A 189 -1.14 1.25 20.26
CA ASN A 189 -1.65 0.27 19.34
C ASN A 189 -0.55 -0.27 18.44
N LEU A 190 -0.64 -1.53 18.09
CA LEU A 190 0.20 -2.22 17.15
C LEU A 190 -0.66 -2.64 15.95
N SER A 191 -0.18 -2.46 14.75
CA SER A 191 -0.82 -3.00 13.55
C SER A 191 0.20 -3.74 12.69
N LEU A 192 -0.20 -4.90 12.21
CA LEU A 192 0.50 -5.66 11.20
C LEU A 192 -0.37 -5.67 9.96
N ASP A 193 0.14 -5.17 8.86
CA ASP A 193 -0.57 -5.11 7.60
C ASP A 193 0.30 -5.55 6.42
N TRP A 194 -0.33 -6.25 5.52
CA TRP A 194 0.21 -6.61 4.23
C TRP A 194 -0.60 -5.90 3.15
N GLN A 195 0.08 -5.12 2.32
CA GLN A 195 -0.52 -4.34 1.25
C GLN A 195 0.13 -4.66 -0.08
N MET A 196 -0.69 -4.71 -1.12
CA MET A 196 -0.30 -4.76 -2.51
C MET A 196 -0.60 -3.41 -3.15
N HIS A 197 0.41 -2.79 -3.73
CA HIS A 197 0.30 -1.51 -4.41
C HIS A 197 0.31 -1.77 -5.92
N PHE A 198 -0.83 -1.56 -6.55
CA PHE A 198 -0.98 -1.66 -8.00
C PHE A 198 -0.62 -0.32 -8.62
N SER A 199 0.57 -0.21 -9.22
CA SER A 199 1.00 1.00 -9.92
C SER A 199 0.22 1.16 -11.22
N LEU A 200 -0.03 2.40 -11.63
CA LEU A 200 -0.59 2.70 -12.96
C LEU A 200 0.50 2.91 -14.02
N SER A 201 1.77 2.67 -13.68
CA SER A 201 2.92 2.77 -14.56
C SER A 201 3.68 1.45 -14.65
N ASP A 202 4.22 1.18 -15.82
CA ASP A 202 5.07 0.05 -16.19
C ASP A 202 6.56 0.46 -16.22
N GLN A 203 6.96 1.38 -15.36
CA GLN A 203 8.33 1.94 -15.37
C GLN A 203 8.95 1.99 -13.97
N LEU A 204 8.42 1.24 -13.00
CA LEU A 204 9.02 1.19 -11.65
C LEU A 204 10.36 0.47 -11.65
N ASP A 205 10.56 -0.46 -12.57
CA ASP A 205 11.81 -1.18 -12.81
C ASP A 205 12.76 -0.43 -13.77
N GLY A 206 12.28 0.66 -14.41
CA GLY A 206 13.05 1.47 -15.34
C GLY A 206 13.01 1.03 -16.80
N MET A 207 12.36 -0.08 -17.11
CA MET A 207 12.07 -0.53 -18.47
C MET A 207 10.58 -0.36 -18.78
N LYS A 208 10.28 -0.15 -20.05
CA LYS A 208 8.93 -0.13 -20.57
C LYS A 208 8.76 -1.34 -21.46
N ASP A 209 7.87 -2.26 -21.06
CA ASP A 209 7.51 -3.48 -21.82
C ASP A 209 8.74 -4.25 -22.34
N PRO A 210 9.54 -4.90 -21.44
CA PRO A 210 10.75 -5.63 -21.85
C PRO A 210 10.44 -6.83 -22.75
N TYR A 211 9.20 -7.28 -22.81
CA TYR A 211 8.75 -8.43 -23.60
C TYR A 211 8.17 -8.04 -24.97
N GLY A 212 7.95 -6.74 -25.25
CA GLY A 212 7.34 -6.27 -26.50
C GLY A 212 5.90 -6.75 -26.70
N ILE A 213 5.21 -7.12 -25.62
CA ILE A 213 3.84 -7.61 -25.64
C ILE A 213 2.91 -6.41 -25.61
N ASN A 214 2.45 -5.95 -26.76
CA ASN A 214 1.43 -4.90 -26.88
C ASN A 214 0.12 -5.34 -26.22
N SER A 215 0.01 -5.22 -24.92
CA SER A 215 -1.21 -5.47 -24.17
C SER A 215 -1.93 -4.16 -23.86
N SER A 216 -3.07 -3.92 -24.51
CA SER A 216 -3.94 -2.79 -24.21
C SER A 216 -4.89 -3.12 -23.06
N GLY A 217 -4.68 -2.55 -21.87
CA GLY A 217 -5.58 -2.69 -20.71
C GLY A 217 -5.06 -1.92 -19.52
N LEU A 218 -5.98 -1.39 -18.70
CA LEU A 218 -5.69 -0.50 -17.54
C LEU A 218 -4.82 -1.17 -16.45
N PHE A 219 -4.71 -2.49 -16.43
CA PHE A 219 -3.95 -3.28 -15.44
C PHE A 219 -3.15 -4.42 -16.09
N LYS A 220 -2.85 -4.32 -17.38
CA LYS A 220 -1.98 -5.24 -18.08
C LYS A 220 -0.58 -4.66 -18.16
N ASN A 221 0.44 -5.42 -17.78
CA ASN A 221 1.84 -5.01 -17.69
C ASN A 221 2.10 -3.82 -16.76
N THR A 222 1.38 -3.70 -15.64
CA THR A 222 1.68 -2.69 -14.64
C THR A 222 2.49 -3.31 -13.50
N ASP A 223 3.55 -2.62 -13.13
CA ASP A 223 4.36 -3.01 -11.98
C ASP A 223 3.58 -2.95 -10.69
N CYS A 224 3.80 -3.94 -9.84
CA CYS A 224 3.23 -3.98 -8.51
C CYS A 224 4.35 -4.11 -7.48
N TYR A 225 4.09 -3.69 -6.26
CA TYR A 225 4.95 -4.02 -5.13
C TYR A 225 4.10 -4.35 -3.91
N SER A 226 4.60 -5.25 -3.09
CA SER A 226 3.94 -5.62 -1.84
C SER A 226 4.74 -5.12 -0.65
N THR A 227 4.04 -4.74 0.41
CA THR A 227 4.62 -4.29 1.67
C THR A 227 4.05 -5.09 2.83
N LEU A 228 4.93 -5.60 3.68
CA LEU A 228 4.56 -6.15 4.98
C LEU A 228 5.08 -5.19 6.05
N MET A 229 4.18 -4.54 6.79
CA MET A 229 4.51 -3.46 7.71
C MET A 229 4.02 -3.76 9.12
N LEU A 230 4.88 -3.58 10.10
CA LEU A 230 4.54 -3.54 11.51
C LEU A 230 4.62 -2.09 11.98
N ALA A 231 3.49 -1.51 12.43
CA ALA A 231 3.42 -0.13 12.86
C ALA A 231 2.97 -0.02 14.32
N LEU A 232 3.62 0.86 15.06
CA LEU A 232 3.26 1.25 16.41
C LEU A 232 2.65 2.65 16.37
N THR A 233 1.41 2.80 16.89
CA THR A 233 0.68 4.06 16.86
C THR A 233 0.25 4.48 18.27
N TYR A 234 0.22 5.78 18.49
CA TYR A 234 -0.27 6.40 19.70
C TYR A 234 -1.57 7.17 19.42
N SER A 235 -2.61 6.87 20.20
CA SER A 235 -3.93 7.49 20.09
C SER A 235 -4.01 8.78 20.87
N PHE A 236 -4.53 9.82 20.22
CA PHE A 236 -4.76 11.14 20.78
C PHE A 236 -6.11 11.71 20.33
N SER A 237 -6.45 12.94 20.75
CA SER A 237 -7.73 13.58 20.41
C SER A 237 -8.94 12.88 21.04
N ALA A 238 -9.06 13.03 22.37
CA ALA A 238 -10.27 12.62 23.09
C ALA A 238 -11.50 13.40 22.59
N LYS A 239 -12.63 12.71 22.44
CA LYS A 239 -13.84 13.25 21.83
C LYS A 239 -14.46 14.43 22.61
N CYS A 240 -14.25 14.52 23.90
CA CYS A 240 -14.80 15.62 24.71
C CYS A 240 -14.11 15.73 26.06
N SER A 241 -13.49 16.87 26.32
CA SER A 241 -13.00 17.21 27.68
C SER A 241 -14.09 17.84 28.57
N THR A 242 -15.28 18.12 28.01
CA THR A 242 -16.37 18.87 28.68
C THR A 242 -17.57 18.01 29.09
N CYS A 243 -17.62 16.73 28.72
CA CYS A 243 -18.77 15.88 29.04
C CYS A 243 -18.71 15.20 30.43
N HIS A 244 -17.68 15.46 31.23
CA HIS A 244 -17.57 14.98 32.60
C HIS A 244 -17.71 16.14 33.64
N LYS A 245 -18.71 16.96 33.46
CA LYS A 245 -19.17 17.85 34.53
C LYS A 245 -20.67 17.66 34.72
N GLU A 246 -21.03 16.54 35.27
CA GLU A 246 -22.21 16.37 36.12
C GLU A 246 -21.91 15.28 37.16
#